data_fa7ff7f44811702e353e9e1306ee75ea
#
_entry.id   fa7ff7f44811702e353e9e1306ee75ea
#
_cell.length_a   1.000
_cell.length_b   1.000
_cell.length_c   1.000
_cell.angle_alpha   90.00
_cell.angle_beta   90.00
_cell.angle_gamma   90.00
#
_symmetry.space_group_name_H-M   'P 1'
#
loop_
_entity.id
_entity.type
_entity.pdbx_description
1 polymer ?
#
loop_
_entity_poly.entity_id
_entity_poly.type
_entity_poly.pdbx_seq_one_letter_code
_entity_poly.pdbx_strand_id
1 'polypeptide(L)'
;MYTDFTQMPVWKHAMDIAVEVFEISESLPKKEDYALTSQIRRSAESISSNISEGFGRGGDKEKVMFYRFSRGSANETKNHLIYGHRVQYFESEKLTALISKIENLVHELNKIIKTLENKGEKQ
;
A
#
# COMPACT_ATOMS: atom_id res chain seq x y z
N MET A 1 -6.11 6.19 21.65
CA MET A 1 -5.70 7.07 20.55
C MET A 1 -4.22 6.87 20.23
N TYR A 2 -3.87 6.81 18.97
CA TYR A 2 -2.47 6.59 18.58
C TYR A 2 -1.64 7.85 18.76
N THR A 3 -0.43 7.69 19.29
CA THR A 3 0.53 8.80 19.43
C THR A 3 1.59 8.76 18.33
N ASP A 4 1.68 7.64 17.61
CA ASP A 4 2.63 7.46 16.53
C ASP A 4 2.01 6.58 15.44
N PHE A 5 2.36 6.82 14.18
CA PHE A 5 1.80 6.05 13.07
C PHE A 5 2.16 4.56 13.15
N THR A 6 3.28 4.22 13.78
CA THR A 6 3.69 2.82 13.92
C THR A 6 2.72 1.99 14.76
N GLN A 7 1.84 2.64 15.51
CA GLN A 7 0.80 1.98 16.30
C GLN A 7 -0.44 1.63 15.48
N MET A 8 -0.60 2.25 14.32
CA MET A 8 -1.78 2.02 13.47
C MET A 8 -1.72 0.63 12.82
N PRO A 9 -2.75 -0.22 13.01
CA PRO A 9 -2.77 -1.54 12.36
C PRO A 9 -2.61 -1.46 10.84
N VAL A 10 -3.25 -0.47 10.18
CA VAL A 10 -3.16 -0.31 8.73
C VAL A 10 -1.73 0.00 8.28
N TRP A 11 -0.97 0.77 9.08
CA TRP A 11 0.44 1.03 8.76
C TRP A 11 1.27 -0.26 8.86
N LYS A 12 1.04 -1.04 9.91
CA LYS A 12 1.75 -2.31 10.09
C LYS A 12 1.50 -3.26 8.92
N HIS A 13 0.24 -3.36 8.49
CA HIS A 13 -0.13 -4.20 7.34
C HIS A 13 0.52 -3.68 6.06
N ALA A 14 0.56 -2.37 5.87
CA ALA A 14 1.21 -1.76 4.71
C ALA A 14 2.71 -2.05 4.69
N MET A 15 3.37 -1.96 5.84
CA MET A 15 4.80 -2.26 5.95
C MET A 15 5.06 -3.74 5.66
N ASP A 16 4.23 -4.65 6.18
CA ASP A 16 4.36 -6.08 5.89
C ASP A 16 4.26 -6.35 4.39
N ILE A 17 3.32 -5.68 3.71
CA ILE A 17 3.17 -5.80 2.25
C ILE A 17 4.46 -5.33 1.54
N ALA A 18 5.01 -4.19 1.96
CA ALA A 18 6.24 -3.66 1.35
C ALA A 18 7.40 -4.64 1.50
N VAL A 19 7.55 -5.25 2.66
CA VAL A 19 8.60 -6.24 2.93
C VAL A 19 8.40 -7.48 2.04
N GLU A 20 7.16 -7.97 1.95
CA GLU A 20 6.85 -9.14 1.11
C GLU A 20 7.09 -8.84 -0.38
N VAL A 21 6.76 -7.62 -0.83
CA VAL A 21 7.06 -7.20 -2.21
C VAL A 21 8.57 -7.15 -2.45
N PHE A 22 9.31 -6.63 -1.49
CA PHE A 22 10.78 -6.63 -1.59
C PHE A 22 11.29 -8.07 -1.76
N GLU A 23 10.81 -8.99 -0.94
CA GLU A 23 11.23 -10.39 -0.99
C GLU A 23 10.87 -11.07 -2.32
N ILE A 24 9.63 -10.93 -2.78
CA ILE A 24 9.19 -11.55 -4.03
C ILE A 24 9.91 -10.96 -5.24
N SER A 25 10.28 -9.68 -5.16
CA SER A 25 10.95 -8.98 -6.27
C SER A 25 12.45 -9.31 -6.36
N GLU A 26 13.03 -9.95 -5.35
CA GLU A 26 14.45 -10.33 -5.40
C GLU A 26 14.74 -11.35 -6.49
N SER A 27 13.75 -12.15 -6.90
CA SER A 27 13.89 -13.13 -7.97
C SER A 27 13.75 -12.54 -9.38
N LEU A 28 13.41 -11.25 -9.50
CA LEU A 28 13.25 -10.60 -10.79
C LEU A 28 14.59 -10.54 -11.53
N PRO A 29 14.58 -10.69 -12.87
CA PRO A 29 15.84 -10.65 -13.64
C PRO A 29 16.45 -9.25 -13.61
N LYS A 30 17.76 -9.20 -13.73
CA LYS A 30 18.53 -7.96 -13.66
C LYS A 30 18.06 -6.90 -14.67
N LYS A 31 17.58 -7.33 -15.83
CA LYS A 31 17.05 -6.42 -16.85
C LYS A 31 15.86 -5.58 -16.37
N GLU A 32 15.23 -6.01 -15.26
CA GLU A 32 14.09 -5.29 -14.67
C GLU A 32 14.51 -4.33 -13.55
N ASP A 33 15.80 -4.24 -13.22
CA ASP A 33 16.25 -3.41 -12.09
C ASP A 33 15.76 -1.97 -12.13
N TYR A 34 15.73 -1.36 -13.32
CA TYR A 34 15.28 0.02 -13.51
C TYR A 34 13.86 0.11 -14.08
N ALA A 35 13.15 -1.00 -14.12
CA ALA A 35 11.79 -1.06 -14.62
C ALA A 35 10.88 -1.66 -13.56
N LEU A 36 10.43 -2.92 -13.73
CA LEU A 36 9.47 -3.54 -12.82
C LEU A 36 9.97 -3.59 -11.38
N THR A 37 11.22 -3.97 -11.15
CA THR A 37 11.78 -4.07 -9.80
C THR A 37 11.70 -2.72 -9.08
N SER A 38 12.17 -1.67 -9.74
CA SER A 38 12.15 -0.32 -9.18
C SER A 38 10.72 0.16 -8.92
N GLN A 39 9.83 -0.03 -9.88
CA GLN A 39 8.46 0.46 -9.79
C GLN A 39 7.62 -0.25 -8.73
N ILE A 40 7.73 -1.58 -8.63
CA ILE A 40 6.95 -2.34 -7.67
C ILE A 40 7.41 -2.05 -6.23
N ARG A 41 8.72 -1.91 -6.02
CA ARG A 41 9.26 -1.57 -4.71
C ARG A 41 8.85 -0.17 -4.28
N ARG A 42 8.90 0.78 -5.21
CA ARG A 42 8.49 2.16 -4.94
C ARG A 42 7.01 2.24 -4.60
N SER A 43 6.14 1.63 -5.40
CA SER A 43 4.70 1.68 -5.15
C SER A 43 4.35 1.01 -3.82
N ALA A 44 4.96 -0.12 -3.51
CA ALA A 44 4.68 -0.84 -2.26
C ALA A 44 5.12 -0.03 -1.04
N GLU A 45 6.31 0.57 -1.05
CA GLU A 45 6.79 1.40 0.06
C GLU A 45 5.93 2.65 0.20
N SER A 46 5.45 3.20 -0.91
CA SER A 46 4.61 4.39 -0.93
C SER A 46 3.28 4.19 -0.17
N ILE A 47 2.80 2.95 -0.03
CA ILE A 47 1.58 2.67 0.73
C ILE A 47 1.76 3.13 2.18
N SER A 48 2.80 2.62 2.84
CA SER A 48 3.07 2.94 4.24
C SER A 48 3.53 4.39 4.43
N SER A 49 4.32 4.92 3.50
CA SER A 49 4.80 6.29 3.64
C SER A 49 3.68 7.31 3.55
N ASN A 50 2.66 7.07 2.72
CA ASN A 50 1.49 7.96 2.66
C ASN A 50 0.61 7.83 3.90
N ILE A 51 0.54 6.66 4.52
CA ILE A 51 -0.17 6.49 5.80
C ILE A 51 0.54 7.31 6.89
N SER A 52 1.87 7.21 6.97
CA SER A 52 2.63 7.97 7.97
C SER A 52 2.51 9.47 7.74
N GLU A 53 2.55 9.90 6.49
CA GLU A 53 2.40 11.31 6.13
C GLU A 53 1.01 11.82 6.52
N GLY A 54 -0.04 11.06 6.21
CA GLY A 54 -1.40 11.41 6.58
C GLY A 54 -1.61 11.50 8.09
N PHE A 55 -1.00 10.58 8.82
CA PHE A 55 -1.06 10.62 10.29
C PHE A 55 -0.51 11.93 10.84
N GLY A 56 0.58 12.43 10.23
CA GLY A 56 1.25 13.65 10.66
C GLY A 56 0.54 14.95 10.28
N ARG A 57 -0.50 14.89 9.46
CA ARG A 57 -1.23 16.10 9.06
C ARG A 57 -2.22 16.53 10.13
N GLY A 58 -2.47 17.83 10.21
CA GLY A 58 -3.30 18.40 11.27
C GLY A 58 -4.79 18.30 11.02
N GLY A 59 -5.25 18.37 9.76
CA GLY A 59 -6.67 18.39 9.42
C GLY A 59 -7.16 17.11 8.77
N ASP A 60 -8.44 16.79 8.96
CA ASP A 60 -9.03 15.56 8.42
C ASP A 60 -9.02 15.53 6.89
N LYS A 61 -9.21 16.66 6.23
CA LYS A 61 -9.15 16.73 4.76
C LYS A 61 -7.78 16.35 4.22
N GLU A 62 -6.72 16.84 4.87
CA GLU A 62 -5.34 16.48 4.47
C GLU A 62 -5.06 15.01 4.73
N LYS A 63 -5.50 14.49 5.88
CA LYS A 63 -5.34 13.08 6.20
C LYS A 63 -6.00 12.20 5.13
N VAL A 64 -7.24 12.53 4.75
CA VAL A 64 -7.97 11.79 3.72
C VAL A 64 -7.21 11.81 2.40
N MET A 65 -6.64 12.96 2.02
CA MET A 65 -5.86 13.07 0.78
C MET A 65 -4.70 12.06 0.77
N PHE A 66 -3.92 11.99 1.85
CA PHE A 66 -2.79 11.08 1.91
C PHE A 66 -3.22 9.61 2.00
N TYR A 67 -4.32 9.32 2.68
CA TYR A 67 -4.85 7.95 2.72
C TYR A 67 -5.37 7.52 1.34
N ARG A 68 -5.89 8.45 0.55
CA ARG A 68 -6.25 8.19 -0.86
C ARG A 68 -5.00 7.92 -1.71
N PHE A 69 -3.91 8.66 -1.48
CA PHE A 69 -2.64 8.40 -2.16
C PHE A 69 -2.12 7.00 -1.81
N SER A 70 -2.21 6.63 -0.53
CA SER A 70 -1.84 5.28 -0.08
C SER A 70 -2.66 4.21 -0.80
N ARG A 71 -3.97 4.42 -0.90
CA ARG A 71 -4.87 3.49 -1.61
C ARG A 71 -4.50 3.38 -3.09
N GLY A 72 -4.15 4.49 -3.72
CA GLY A 72 -3.69 4.50 -5.11
C GLY A 72 -2.40 3.71 -5.29
N SER A 73 -1.46 3.86 -4.34
CA SER A 73 -0.21 3.10 -4.34
C SER A 73 -0.45 1.60 -4.18
N ALA A 74 -1.43 1.23 -3.35
CA ALA A 74 -1.82 -0.17 -3.16
C ALA A 74 -2.35 -0.76 -4.47
N ASN A 75 -3.21 -0.03 -5.17
CA ASN A 75 -3.73 -0.47 -6.47
C ASN A 75 -2.62 -0.56 -7.52
N GLU A 76 -1.69 0.37 -7.51
CA GLU A 76 -0.54 0.32 -8.41
C GLU A 76 0.33 -0.91 -8.14
N THR A 77 0.57 -1.23 -6.89
CA THR A 77 1.33 -2.41 -6.49
C THR A 77 0.64 -3.69 -6.97
N LYS A 78 -0.68 -3.76 -6.79
CA LYS A 78 -1.48 -4.88 -7.29
C LYS A 78 -1.35 -5.02 -8.80
N ASN A 79 -1.39 -3.91 -9.54
CA ASN A 79 -1.21 -3.91 -10.99
C ASN A 79 0.16 -4.50 -11.38
N HIS A 80 1.23 -4.07 -10.71
CA HIS A 80 2.57 -4.58 -11.00
C HIS A 80 2.70 -6.08 -10.70
N LEU A 81 2.06 -6.55 -9.63
CA LEU A 81 2.05 -7.97 -9.30
C LEU A 81 1.34 -8.79 -10.37
N ILE A 82 0.19 -8.32 -10.86
CA ILE A 82 -0.55 -8.99 -11.92
C ILE A 82 0.27 -9.00 -13.21
N TYR A 83 0.90 -7.88 -13.56
CA TYR A 83 1.77 -7.81 -14.73
C TYR A 83 2.92 -8.82 -14.61
N GLY A 84 3.61 -8.83 -13.48
CA GLY A 84 4.73 -9.75 -13.26
C GLY A 84 4.31 -11.21 -13.35
N HIS A 85 3.11 -11.54 -12.90
CA HIS A 85 2.55 -12.88 -13.05
C HIS A 85 2.26 -13.21 -14.52
N ARG A 86 1.69 -12.26 -15.25
CA ARG A 86 1.34 -12.46 -16.67
C ARG A 86 2.56 -12.68 -17.54
N VAL A 87 3.69 -12.08 -17.20
CA VAL A 87 4.97 -12.30 -17.91
C VAL A 87 5.80 -13.41 -17.26
N GLN A 88 5.20 -14.17 -16.33
CA GLN A 88 5.77 -15.38 -15.73
C GLN A 88 6.95 -15.14 -14.78
N TYR A 89 7.02 -13.97 -14.17
CA TYR A 89 8.01 -13.69 -13.13
C TYR A 89 7.57 -14.15 -11.75
N PHE A 90 6.28 -14.13 -11.46
CA PHE A 90 5.74 -14.46 -10.13
C PHE A 90 4.83 -15.69 -10.16
N GLU A 91 4.99 -16.56 -9.15
CA GLU A 91 4.16 -17.75 -8.99
C GLU A 91 2.77 -17.40 -8.46
N SER A 92 1.76 -18.18 -8.89
CA SER A 92 0.36 -17.93 -8.56
C SER A 92 0.05 -17.91 -7.07
N GLU A 93 0.62 -18.85 -6.29
CA GLU A 93 0.32 -18.95 -4.86
C GLU A 93 0.76 -17.73 -4.08
N LYS A 94 2.01 -17.29 -4.27
CA LYS A 94 2.55 -16.11 -3.60
C LYS A 94 1.81 -14.86 -4.03
N LEU A 95 1.51 -14.77 -5.31
CA LEU A 95 0.76 -13.66 -5.88
C LEU A 95 -0.62 -13.55 -5.24
N THR A 96 -1.37 -14.64 -5.20
CA THR A 96 -2.74 -14.66 -4.66
C THR A 96 -2.77 -14.21 -3.20
N ALA A 97 -1.86 -14.73 -2.39
CA ALA A 97 -1.77 -14.37 -0.98
C ALA A 97 -1.46 -12.88 -0.80
N LEU A 98 -0.52 -12.35 -1.57
CA LEU A 98 -0.11 -10.96 -1.46
C LEU A 98 -1.19 -10.01 -1.97
N ILE A 99 -1.87 -10.35 -3.07
CA ILE A 99 -3.00 -9.57 -3.58
C ILE A 99 -4.12 -9.51 -2.55
N SER A 100 -4.40 -10.63 -1.88
CA SER A 100 -5.41 -10.67 -0.83
C SER A 100 -5.08 -9.70 0.30
N LYS A 101 -3.82 -9.64 0.72
CA LYS A 101 -3.36 -8.68 1.75
C LYS A 101 -3.54 -7.24 1.29
N ILE A 102 -3.23 -6.95 0.02
CA ILE A 102 -3.40 -5.61 -0.55
C ILE A 102 -4.88 -5.23 -0.57
N GLU A 103 -5.76 -6.14 -0.98
CA GLU A 103 -7.21 -5.88 -1.02
C GLU A 103 -7.76 -5.62 0.38
N ASN A 104 -7.30 -6.38 1.38
CA ASN A 104 -7.68 -6.16 2.77
C ASN A 104 -7.20 -4.79 3.26
N LEU A 105 -5.99 -4.39 2.88
CA LEU A 105 -5.45 -3.08 3.24
C LEU A 105 -6.28 -1.95 2.62
N VAL A 106 -6.66 -2.07 1.35
CA VAL A 106 -7.52 -1.09 0.68
C VAL A 106 -8.85 -0.97 1.42
N HIS A 107 -9.41 -2.09 1.87
CA HIS A 107 -10.65 -2.10 2.64
C HIS A 107 -10.48 -1.36 3.98
N GLU A 108 -9.36 -1.57 4.68
CA GLU A 108 -9.06 -0.85 5.91
C GLU A 108 -8.93 0.66 5.65
N LEU A 109 -8.23 1.06 4.59
CA LEU A 109 -8.08 2.46 4.23
C LEU A 109 -9.44 3.10 3.91
N ASN A 110 -10.29 2.37 3.19
CA ASN A 110 -11.64 2.86 2.87
C ASN A 110 -12.46 3.15 4.13
N LYS A 111 -12.34 2.31 5.15
CA LYS A 111 -13.02 2.52 6.44
C LYS A 111 -12.51 3.78 7.13
N ILE A 112 -11.20 3.97 7.16
CA ILE A 112 -10.57 5.14 7.79
C ILE A 112 -11.00 6.41 7.06
N ILE A 113 -10.93 6.40 5.73
CA ILE A 113 -11.33 7.55 4.90
C ILE A 113 -12.78 7.91 5.16
N LYS A 114 -13.67 6.92 5.15
CA LYS A 114 -15.09 7.13 5.38
C LYS A 114 -15.37 7.73 6.76
N THR A 115 -14.68 7.23 7.78
CA THR A 115 -14.83 7.75 9.15
C THR A 115 -14.43 9.23 9.22
N LEU A 116 -13.31 9.60 8.58
CA LEU A 116 -12.85 10.98 8.58
C LEU A 116 -13.77 11.89 7.77
N GLU A 117 -14.28 11.41 6.64
CA GLU A 117 -15.23 12.17 5.82
C GLU A 117 -16.54 12.40 6.53
N ASN A 118 -17.10 11.39 7.20
CA ASN A 118 -18.33 11.51 7.96
C ASN A 118 -18.17 12.47 9.14
N LYS A 119 -16.98 12.46 9.77
CA LYS A 119 -16.67 13.38 10.87
C LYS A 119 -16.66 14.83 10.37
N GLY A 120 -16.10 15.07 9.17
CA GLY A 120 -16.10 16.39 8.55
C GLY A 120 -17.49 16.88 8.20
N GLU A 121 -18.37 15.99 7.76
CA GLU A 121 -19.76 16.33 7.40
C GLU A 121 -20.60 16.76 8.61
N LYS A 122 -20.27 16.26 9.80
CA LYS A 122 -21.02 16.58 11.03
C LYS A 122 -20.64 17.93 11.63
N GLN A 123 -19.59 18.53 11.12
CA GLN A 123 -19.13 19.86 11.56
C GLN A 123 -19.63 20.94 10.62
#